data_14085a4b08d9719133e4c8319052d773
#
_entry.id   14085a4b08d9719133e4c8319052d773
#
_cell.length_a   1.000
_cell.length_b   1.000
_cell.length_c   1.000
_cell.angle_alpha   90.00
_cell.angle_beta   90.00
_cell.angle_gamma   90.00
#
_symmetry.space_group_name_H-M   'P 1'
#
loop_
_entity.id
_entity.type
_entity.pdbx_description
1 polymer ?
#
loop_
_entity_poly.entity_id
_entity_poly.type
_entity_poly.pdbx_seq_one_letter_code
_entity_poly.pdbx_strand_id
1 'polypeptide(L)'
;MLGGEDPLDGISVYESNAQEPHYHMVSYGFSELYYDEEKAGGEFSKFGFELTFRLKKENNENFHWAMNLMQNLAKYVFKSGKWFEEFHFIPANGPIKLESDTDITALAFVLDPELKKIDTPHGEVSFLQMVGLTTSEYEQLKQNPKLVETEKLIEKLKATNPLLITDLNRK
;
A
#
# COMPACT_ATOMS: atom_id res chain seq x y z
N MET A 1 -13.70 9.70 23.25
CA MET A 1 -13.67 8.71 22.17
C MET A 1 -13.32 9.44 20.88
N LEU A 2 -12.08 9.37 20.46
CA LEU A 2 -11.61 9.94 19.19
C LEU A 2 -11.61 8.79 18.15
N GLY A 3 -12.78 8.34 17.76
CA GLY A 3 -12.94 7.32 16.73
C GLY A 3 -13.88 7.84 15.67
N GLY A 4 -13.31 8.29 14.54
CA GLY A 4 -14.09 8.52 13.33
C GLY A 4 -14.60 7.18 12.74
N GLU A 5 -15.42 7.25 11.70
CA GLU A 5 -15.92 6.07 10.98
C GLU A 5 -14.82 5.31 10.22
N ASP A 6 -13.62 5.85 10.16
CA ASP A 6 -12.46 5.28 9.48
C ASP A 6 -11.71 4.30 10.38
N PRO A 7 -11.35 3.11 9.88
CA PRO A 7 -10.78 2.03 10.68
C PRO A 7 -9.31 2.24 11.06
N LEU A 8 -8.56 3.06 10.31
CA LEU A 8 -7.18 3.37 10.64
C LEU A 8 -7.11 4.50 11.67
N ASP A 9 -6.20 4.35 12.63
CA ASP A 9 -5.92 5.39 13.62
C ASP A 9 -5.28 6.63 12.99
N GLY A 10 -4.58 6.47 11.88
CA GLY A 10 -4.01 7.57 11.12
C GLY A 10 -3.23 7.14 9.89
N ILE A 11 -2.86 8.14 9.10
CA ILE A 11 -1.94 8.01 7.97
C ILE A 11 -0.98 9.19 8.04
N SER A 12 0.32 8.91 8.15
CA SER A 12 1.36 9.94 8.04
C SER A 12 1.77 10.14 6.60
N VAL A 13 2.00 11.38 6.23
CA VAL A 13 2.47 11.76 4.89
C VAL A 13 3.81 12.45 5.02
N TYR A 14 4.83 11.87 4.41
CA TYR A 14 6.19 12.41 4.36
C TYR A 14 6.51 12.87 2.95
N GLU A 15 7.23 13.97 2.82
CA GLU A 15 7.82 14.38 1.55
C GLU A 15 9.22 13.78 1.43
N SER A 16 9.54 13.20 0.29
CA SER A 16 10.84 12.62 -0.01
C SER A 16 11.33 13.07 -1.38
N ASN A 17 12.63 13.30 -1.49
CA ASN A 17 13.32 13.56 -2.76
C ASN A 17 14.22 12.39 -3.19
N ALA A 18 14.16 11.27 -2.48
CA ALA A 18 14.89 10.08 -2.86
C ALA A 18 14.38 9.57 -4.21
N GLN A 19 15.28 9.36 -5.17
CA GLN A 19 15.01 9.00 -6.54
C GLN A 19 14.33 10.13 -7.33
N GLU A 20 13.15 10.57 -6.90
CA GLU A 20 12.41 11.73 -7.43
C GLU A 20 11.44 12.26 -6.36
N PRO A 21 10.98 13.53 -6.46
CA PRO A 21 10.05 14.10 -5.49
C PRO A 21 8.75 13.29 -5.42
N HIS A 22 8.42 12.79 -4.22
CA HIS A 22 7.22 12.01 -3.98
C HIS A 22 6.70 12.16 -2.55
N TYR A 23 5.45 11.79 -2.34
CA TYR A 23 4.87 11.58 -1.03
C TYR A 23 5.03 10.12 -0.62
N HIS A 24 5.53 9.86 0.58
CA HIS A 24 5.57 8.55 1.19
C HIS A 24 4.55 8.52 2.33
N MET A 25 3.49 7.74 2.15
CA MET A 25 2.39 7.61 3.11
C MET A 25 2.55 6.31 3.87
N VAL A 26 2.28 6.36 5.17
CA VAL A 26 2.37 5.20 6.08
C VAL A 26 1.12 5.15 6.94
N SER A 27 0.41 4.02 6.93
CA SER A 27 -0.77 3.81 7.77
C SER A 27 -0.42 3.43 9.20
N TYR A 28 -1.38 3.64 10.09
CA TYR A 28 -1.36 3.14 11.48
C TYR A 28 -2.72 2.53 11.80
N GLY A 29 -2.73 1.34 12.38
CA GLY A 29 -3.94 0.71 12.87
C GLY A 29 -4.23 -0.68 12.32
N PHE A 30 -3.48 -1.17 11.32
CA PHE A 30 -3.49 -2.59 10.98
C PHE A 30 -2.65 -3.42 11.96
N SER A 31 -1.69 -2.80 12.62
CA SER A 31 -0.91 -3.36 13.71
C SER A 31 -1.25 -2.69 15.05
N GLU A 32 -0.82 -3.29 16.17
CA GLU A 32 -1.04 -2.70 17.49
C GLU A 32 -0.16 -1.45 17.68
N LEU A 33 -0.80 -0.32 18.00
CA LEU A 33 -0.12 0.95 18.22
C LEU A 33 0.39 1.12 19.65
N TYR A 34 -0.34 0.57 20.62
CA TYR A 34 -0.04 0.72 22.04
C TYR A 34 0.32 -0.62 22.63
N TYR A 35 1.24 -0.62 23.60
CA TYR A 35 1.61 -1.83 24.30
C TYR A 35 0.40 -2.43 25.03
N ASP A 36 0.13 -3.70 24.75
CA ASP A 36 -0.91 -4.50 25.38
C ASP A 36 -0.30 -5.83 25.82
N GLU A 37 -0.19 -6.03 27.14
CA GLU A 37 0.45 -7.19 27.73
C GLU A 37 -0.24 -8.50 27.32
N GLU A 38 -1.57 -8.48 27.14
CA GLU A 38 -2.35 -9.66 26.72
C GLU A 38 -2.05 -10.09 25.29
N LYS A 39 -1.56 -9.18 24.46
CA LYS A 39 -1.23 -9.42 23.04
C LYS A 39 0.27 -9.49 22.79
N ALA A 40 1.09 -9.34 23.82
CA ALA A 40 2.54 -9.42 23.69
C ALA A 40 2.99 -10.84 23.35
N GLY A 41 4.09 -10.96 22.61
CA GLY A 41 4.70 -12.24 22.24
C GLY A 41 3.97 -13.02 21.13
N GLY A 42 3.04 -12.40 20.41
CA GLY A 42 2.42 -12.99 19.24
C GLY A 42 3.38 -13.13 18.05
N GLU A 43 3.05 -13.97 17.09
CA GLU A 43 3.79 -14.10 15.84
C GLU A 43 3.64 -12.83 14.99
N PHE A 44 2.40 -12.30 14.89
CA PHE A 44 2.07 -11.09 14.18
C PHE A 44 1.35 -10.10 15.08
N SER A 45 1.65 -8.82 14.92
CA SER A 45 0.93 -7.73 15.58
C SER A 45 -0.39 -7.47 14.85
N LYS A 46 -1.52 -7.87 15.43
CA LYS A 46 -2.88 -7.73 14.88
C LYS A 46 -2.96 -8.37 13.47
N PHE A 47 -3.09 -7.57 12.37
CA PHE A 47 -3.08 -8.09 11.01
C PHE A 47 -1.67 -8.38 10.48
N GLY A 48 -0.62 -7.96 11.19
CA GLY A 48 0.77 -8.24 10.84
C GLY A 48 1.36 -7.33 9.75
N PHE A 49 0.67 -6.27 9.36
CA PHE A 49 1.18 -5.31 8.37
C PHE A 49 0.66 -3.89 8.61
N GLU A 50 1.34 -2.94 8.00
CA GLU A 50 0.85 -1.61 7.71
C GLU A 50 0.96 -1.35 6.21
N LEU A 51 0.10 -0.50 5.65
CA LEU A 51 0.17 -0.09 4.26
C LEU A 51 1.07 1.12 4.10
N THR A 52 1.85 1.12 3.03
CA THR A 52 2.57 2.30 2.56
C THR A 52 2.21 2.60 1.11
N PHE A 53 2.40 3.84 0.70
CA PHE A 53 2.16 4.28 -0.67
C PHE A 53 3.13 5.40 -1.05
N ARG A 54 3.78 5.27 -2.20
CA ARG A 54 4.64 6.31 -2.76
C ARG A 54 3.97 6.90 -3.97
N LEU A 55 3.59 8.16 -3.87
CA LEU A 55 2.92 8.92 -4.93
C LEU A 55 3.86 10.00 -5.46
N LYS A 56 4.14 9.96 -6.76
CA LYS A 56 4.93 11.00 -7.42
C LYS A 56 4.33 12.37 -7.18
N LYS A 57 5.16 13.31 -6.75
CA LYS A 57 4.76 14.68 -6.50
C LYS A 57 4.72 15.44 -7.80
N GLU A 58 3.56 15.98 -8.12
CA GLU A 58 3.36 16.88 -9.26
C GLU A 58 2.88 18.24 -8.79
N ASN A 59 3.04 19.26 -9.65
CA ASN A 59 2.55 20.59 -9.36
C ASN A 59 1.02 20.55 -9.16
N ASN A 60 0.55 21.08 -8.04
CA ASN A 60 -0.87 21.11 -7.64
C ASN A 60 -1.52 19.75 -7.37
N GLU A 61 -0.73 18.68 -7.18
CA GLU A 61 -1.29 17.38 -6.81
C GLU A 61 -1.84 17.41 -5.38
N ASN A 62 -3.11 17.02 -5.23
CA ASN A 62 -3.72 16.78 -3.95
C ASN A 62 -3.64 15.28 -3.63
N PHE A 63 -3.06 14.91 -2.49
CA PHE A 63 -2.87 13.53 -2.07
C PHE A 63 -4.01 12.96 -1.19
N HIS A 64 -5.02 13.75 -0.83
CA HIS A 64 -6.11 13.28 0.05
C HIS A 64 -6.88 12.09 -0.52
N TRP A 65 -7.02 11.99 -1.84
CA TRP A 65 -7.62 10.83 -2.49
C TRP A 65 -6.87 9.53 -2.18
N ALA A 66 -5.53 9.58 -2.08
CA ALA A 66 -4.71 8.41 -1.75
C ALA A 66 -4.92 7.97 -0.29
N MET A 67 -5.08 8.92 0.63
CA MET A 67 -5.44 8.61 2.02
C MET A 67 -6.83 7.95 2.08
N ASN A 68 -7.79 8.43 1.31
CA ASN A 68 -9.12 7.82 1.20
C ASN A 68 -9.04 6.41 0.61
N LEU A 69 -8.19 6.18 -0.40
CA LEU A 69 -7.94 4.86 -0.95
C LEU A 69 -7.41 3.89 0.13
N MET A 70 -6.43 4.33 0.93
CA MET A 70 -5.88 3.53 2.03
C MET A 70 -6.95 3.21 3.10
N GLN A 71 -7.80 4.18 3.46
CA GLN A 71 -8.92 3.96 4.37
C GLN A 71 -9.95 2.98 3.81
N ASN A 72 -10.25 3.05 2.52
CA ASN A 72 -11.18 2.10 1.87
C ASN A 72 -10.64 0.67 1.86
N LEU A 73 -9.34 0.50 1.64
CA LEU A 73 -8.69 -0.80 1.76
C LEU A 73 -8.72 -1.31 3.21
N ALA A 74 -8.53 -0.43 4.18
CA ALA A 74 -8.65 -0.77 5.59
C ALA A 74 -10.09 -1.22 5.94
N LYS A 75 -11.11 -0.51 5.49
CA LYS A 75 -12.51 -0.90 5.66
C LYS A 75 -12.77 -2.31 5.12
N TYR A 76 -12.21 -2.64 3.96
CA TYR A 76 -12.30 -3.99 3.40
C TYR A 76 -11.66 -5.05 4.30
N VAL A 77 -10.42 -4.81 4.77
CA VAL A 77 -9.68 -5.74 5.65
C VAL A 77 -10.43 -5.94 6.97
N PHE A 78 -10.80 -4.86 7.64
CA PHE A 78 -11.48 -4.91 8.95
C PHE A 78 -12.86 -5.58 8.86
N LYS A 79 -13.60 -5.35 7.78
CA LYS A 79 -14.93 -5.93 7.58
C LYS A 79 -14.87 -7.41 7.17
N SER A 80 -13.94 -7.78 6.29
CA SER A 80 -13.86 -9.14 5.74
C SER A 80 -12.99 -10.08 6.55
N GLY A 81 -12.08 -9.55 7.38
CA GLY A 81 -11.02 -10.31 8.05
C GLY A 81 -9.93 -10.84 7.10
N LYS A 82 -9.99 -10.48 5.82
CA LYS A 82 -8.97 -10.83 4.82
C LYS A 82 -7.88 -9.78 4.83
N TRP A 83 -6.64 -10.21 4.66
CA TRP A 83 -5.46 -9.34 4.67
C TRP A 83 -4.72 -9.42 3.33
N PHE A 84 -3.76 -8.52 3.15
CA PHE A 84 -2.87 -8.50 2.00
C PHE A 84 -1.52 -9.12 2.36
N GLU A 85 -0.89 -9.71 1.37
CA GLU A 85 0.47 -10.25 1.45
C GLU A 85 1.30 -9.78 0.27
N GLU A 86 2.61 -9.91 0.38
CA GLU A 86 3.54 -9.58 -0.69
C GLU A 86 3.18 -10.33 -1.99
N PHE A 87 3.21 -9.62 -3.11
CA PHE A 87 2.85 -10.08 -4.45
C PHE A 87 1.37 -10.40 -4.69
N HIS A 88 0.49 -10.07 -3.74
CA HIS A 88 -0.94 -9.96 -4.04
C HIS A 88 -1.20 -8.77 -4.95
N PHE A 89 -2.25 -8.84 -5.75
CA PHE A 89 -2.74 -7.70 -6.53
C PHE A 89 -4.27 -7.65 -6.51
N ILE A 90 -4.81 -6.45 -6.63
CA ILE A 90 -6.25 -6.21 -6.62
C ILE A 90 -6.63 -5.15 -7.66
N PRO A 91 -7.83 -5.25 -8.27
CA PRO A 91 -8.37 -4.17 -9.09
C PRO A 91 -8.87 -3.04 -8.21
N ALA A 92 -8.78 -1.82 -8.71
CA ALA A 92 -9.44 -0.66 -8.13
C ALA A 92 -10.86 -0.44 -8.68
N ASN A 93 -11.28 -1.25 -9.67
CA ASN A 93 -12.56 -1.14 -10.39
C ASN A 93 -12.75 0.21 -11.09
N GLY A 94 -11.69 0.72 -11.63
CA GLY A 94 -11.58 2.01 -12.31
C GLY A 94 -10.24 2.67 -11.96
N PRO A 95 -10.04 3.94 -12.35
CA PRO A 95 -8.86 4.69 -11.98
C PRO A 95 -8.67 4.75 -10.46
N ILE A 96 -7.44 4.57 -9.98
CA ILE A 96 -7.16 4.67 -8.53
C ILE A 96 -7.46 6.06 -7.96
N LYS A 97 -7.32 7.09 -8.79
CA LYS A 97 -7.80 8.44 -8.52
C LYS A 97 -9.07 8.67 -9.31
N LEU A 98 -10.20 8.80 -8.62
CA LEU A 98 -11.49 9.04 -9.24
C LEU A 98 -11.50 10.35 -10.05
N GLU A 99 -12.32 10.38 -11.11
CA GLU A 99 -12.46 11.56 -11.97
C GLU A 99 -11.14 12.02 -12.62
N SER A 100 -10.24 11.08 -12.88
CA SER A 100 -8.98 11.31 -13.61
C SER A 100 -8.86 10.37 -14.80
N ASP A 101 -7.96 10.71 -15.72
CA ASP A 101 -7.66 9.92 -16.92
C ASP A 101 -6.45 8.99 -16.75
N THR A 102 -6.04 8.76 -15.49
CA THR A 102 -4.94 7.84 -15.21
C THR A 102 -5.26 6.42 -15.67
N ASP A 103 -4.28 5.75 -16.27
CA ASP A 103 -4.36 4.33 -16.62
C ASP A 103 -4.02 3.39 -15.45
N ILE A 104 -3.71 3.95 -14.28
CA ILE A 104 -3.47 3.15 -13.08
C ILE A 104 -4.83 2.70 -12.51
N THR A 105 -5.13 1.41 -12.68
CA THR A 105 -6.45 0.84 -12.36
C THR A 105 -6.40 -0.37 -11.43
N ALA A 106 -5.21 -0.70 -10.95
CA ALA A 106 -5.01 -1.79 -10.00
C ALA A 106 -3.82 -1.50 -9.09
N LEU A 107 -3.68 -2.30 -8.06
CA LEU A 107 -2.60 -2.22 -7.08
C LEU A 107 -1.97 -3.58 -6.90
N ALA A 108 -0.64 -3.62 -6.82
CA ALA A 108 0.11 -4.75 -6.27
C ALA A 108 0.66 -4.36 -4.89
N PHE A 109 0.96 -5.36 -4.08
CA PHE A 109 1.54 -5.18 -2.75
C PHE A 109 2.93 -5.79 -2.73
N VAL A 110 3.89 -5.01 -2.25
CA VAL A 110 5.27 -5.45 -2.10
C VAL A 110 5.80 -5.01 -0.74
N LEU A 111 6.87 -5.64 -0.30
CA LEU A 111 7.57 -5.15 0.88
C LEU A 111 8.15 -3.76 0.58
N ASP A 112 7.86 -2.77 1.43
CA ASP A 112 8.39 -1.40 1.25
C ASP A 112 9.92 -1.46 1.19
N PRO A 113 10.56 -0.90 0.14
CA PRO A 113 12.01 -1.01 -0.07
C PRO A 113 12.86 -0.42 1.06
N GLU A 114 12.33 0.55 1.82
CA GLU A 114 13.04 1.20 2.92
C GLU A 114 12.60 0.68 4.29
N LEU A 115 11.30 0.57 4.55
CA LEU A 115 10.76 0.20 5.87
C LEU A 115 10.79 -1.32 6.12
N LYS A 116 10.59 -2.12 5.09
CA LYS A 116 10.68 -3.60 5.16
C LYS A 116 9.78 -4.20 6.25
N LYS A 117 10.36 -4.99 7.14
CA LYS A 117 9.70 -5.62 8.28
C LYS A 117 10.36 -5.17 9.57
N ILE A 118 9.57 -5.11 10.62
CA ILE A 118 10.05 -4.85 11.97
C ILE A 118 9.46 -5.87 12.96
N ASP A 119 10.22 -6.19 14.00
CA ASP A 119 9.71 -6.93 15.14
C ASP A 119 9.19 -5.95 16.19
N THR A 120 8.00 -6.22 16.71
CA THR A 120 7.40 -5.45 17.78
C THR A 120 7.12 -6.34 19.00
N PRO A 121 6.85 -5.78 20.18
CA PRO A 121 6.44 -6.57 21.35
C PRO A 121 5.21 -7.46 21.10
N HIS A 122 4.38 -7.13 20.09
CA HIS A 122 3.17 -7.88 19.72
C HIS A 122 3.36 -8.82 18.52
N GLY A 123 4.57 -8.88 17.95
CA GLY A 123 4.90 -9.70 16.79
C GLY A 123 5.40 -8.91 15.59
N GLU A 124 5.63 -9.60 14.49
CA GLU A 124 6.14 -9.03 13.23
C GLU A 124 5.13 -8.07 12.60
N VAL A 125 5.63 -6.98 12.04
CA VAL A 125 4.88 -6.06 11.18
C VAL A 125 5.63 -5.92 9.86
N SER A 126 4.96 -6.24 8.75
CA SER A 126 5.45 -5.98 7.39
C SER A 126 4.90 -4.65 6.89
N PHE A 127 5.75 -3.78 6.38
CA PHE A 127 5.30 -2.59 5.65
C PHE A 127 5.05 -2.96 4.20
N LEU A 128 3.79 -3.08 3.81
CA LEU A 128 3.36 -3.42 2.46
C LEU A 128 3.10 -2.16 1.65
N GLN A 129 3.96 -1.92 0.67
CA GLN A 129 3.79 -0.81 -0.26
C GLN A 129 2.79 -1.16 -1.34
N MET A 130 1.81 -0.30 -1.52
CA MET A 130 0.91 -0.31 -2.65
C MET A 130 1.63 0.23 -3.88
N VAL A 131 1.62 -0.52 -4.97
CA VAL A 131 2.24 -0.15 -6.25
C VAL A 131 1.16 -0.06 -7.30
N GLY A 132 1.00 1.10 -7.91
CA GLY A 132 0.02 1.30 -8.99
C GLY A 132 0.37 0.48 -10.22
N LEU A 133 -0.60 -0.24 -10.76
CA LEU A 133 -0.51 -1.01 -11.99
C LEU A 133 -1.38 -0.39 -13.07
N THR A 134 -0.85 -0.33 -14.30
CA THR A 134 -1.65 0.04 -15.46
C THR A 134 -2.68 -1.04 -15.77
N THR A 135 -3.70 -0.68 -16.53
CA THR A 135 -4.72 -1.64 -16.99
C THR A 135 -4.08 -2.83 -17.71
N SER A 136 -3.10 -2.58 -18.57
CA SER A 136 -2.38 -3.64 -19.30
C SER A 136 -1.62 -4.58 -18.36
N GLU A 137 -0.91 -4.05 -17.37
CA GLU A 137 -0.20 -4.85 -16.37
C GLU A 137 -1.16 -5.71 -15.54
N TYR A 138 -2.28 -5.14 -15.12
CA TYR A 138 -3.31 -5.86 -14.38
C TYR A 138 -3.91 -7.00 -15.22
N GLU A 139 -4.28 -6.75 -16.46
CA GLU A 139 -4.83 -7.79 -17.34
C GLU A 139 -3.83 -8.92 -17.60
N GLN A 140 -2.54 -8.61 -17.72
CA GLN A 140 -1.48 -9.61 -17.81
C GLN A 140 -1.43 -10.51 -16.57
N LEU A 141 -1.45 -9.94 -15.38
CA LEU A 141 -1.44 -10.70 -14.12
C LEU A 141 -2.72 -11.54 -13.95
N LYS A 142 -3.86 -10.99 -14.36
CA LYS A 142 -5.16 -11.68 -14.29
C LYS A 142 -5.20 -12.94 -15.16
N GLN A 143 -4.52 -12.94 -16.30
CA GLN A 143 -4.41 -14.12 -17.17
C GLN A 143 -3.61 -15.26 -16.52
N ASN A 144 -2.64 -14.94 -15.67
CA ASN A 144 -1.83 -15.92 -14.95
C ASN A 144 -1.60 -15.45 -13.51
N PRO A 145 -2.59 -15.59 -12.61
CA PRO A 145 -2.57 -14.97 -11.28
C PRO A 145 -1.71 -15.75 -10.27
N LYS A 146 -0.44 -15.98 -10.60
CA LYS A 146 0.54 -16.60 -9.70
C LYS A 146 1.40 -15.53 -9.06
N LEU A 147 1.77 -15.71 -7.80
CA LEU A 147 2.64 -14.79 -7.06
C LEU A 147 3.95 -14.50 -7.82
N VAL A 148 4.53 -15.52 -8.45
CA VAL A 148 5.77 -15.38 -9.23
C VAL A 148 5.61 -14.43 -10.43
N GLU A 149 4.44 -14.34 -11.02
CA GLU A 149 4.20 -13.41 -12.14
C GLU A 149 4.12 -11.96 -11.66
N THR A 150 3.51 -11.74 -10.51
CA THR A 150 3.54 -10.42 -9.85
C THR A 150 4.97 -10.03 -9.46
N GLU A 151 5.72 -10.95 -8.87
CA GLU A 151 7.13 -10.74 -8.52
C GLU A 151 7.97 -10.33 -9.75
N LYS A 152 7.86 -11.05 -10.87
CA LYS A 152 8.55 -10.71 -12.12
C LYS A 152 8.18 -9.32 -12.64
N LEU A 153 6.89 -8.96 -12.59
CA LEU A 153 6.45 -7.62 -12.99
C LEU A 153 7.07 -6.55 -12.08
N ILE A 154 7.04 -6.76 -10.78
CA ILE A 154 7.64 -5.85 -9.81
C ILE A 154 9.14 -5.68 -10.03
N GLU A 155 9.88 -6.76 -10.26
CA GLU A 155 11.31 -6.68 -10.56
C GLU A 155 11.59 -5.91 -11.87
N LYS A 156 10.74 -6.08 -12.87
CA LYS A 156 10.82 -5.28 -14.11
C LYS A 156 10.58 -3.78 -13.83
N LEU A 157 9.60 -3.43 -13.01
CA LEU A 157 9.33 -2.04 -12.62
C LEU A 157 10.49 -1.45 -11.79
N LYS A 158 11.07 -2.21 -10.88
CA LYS A 158 12.22 -1.78 -10.06
C LYS A 158 13.45 -1.45 -10.88
N ALA A 159 13.63 -2.05 -12.04
CA ALA A 159 14.79 -1.79 -12.90
C ALA A 159 14.93 -0.30 -13.28
N THR A 160 13.82 0.42 -13.40
CA THR A 160 13.77 1.85 -13.73
C THR A 160 13.19 2.73 -12.61
N ASN A 161 12.57 2.12 -11.62
CA ASN A 161 11.90 2.78 -10.51
C ASN A 161 12.14 2.00 -9.21
N PRO A 162 13.35 2.05 -8.62
CA PRO A 162 13.72 1.23 -7.45
C PRO A 162 12.83 1.39 -6.23
N LEU A 163 12.30 2.59 -5.99
CA LEU A 163 11.37 2.86 -4.88
C LEU A 163 9.92 2.57 -5.24
N LEU A 164 9.63 2.12 -6.47
CA LEU A 164 8.27 1.83 -6.94
C LEU A 164 7.28 2.97 -6.70
N ILE A 165 7.72 4.19 -7.00
CA ILE A 165 6.91 5.40 -6.90
C ILE A 165 5.80 5.30 -7.96
N THR A 166 4.56 5.45 -7.54
CA THR A 166 3.41 5.44 -8.45
C THR A 166 3.31 6.80 -9.15
N ASP A 167 3.38 6.77 -10.47
CA ASP A 167 3.17 7.91 -11.36
C ASP A 167 1.82 7.76 -12.06
N LEU A 168 0.90 8.70 -11.81
CA LEU A 168 -0.44 8.68 -12.41
C LEU A 168 -0.45 8.87 -13.93
N ASN A 169 0.64 9.37 -14.50
CA ASN A 169 0.79 9.58 -15.95
C ASN A 169 1.34 8.35 -16.69
N ARG A 170 1.70 7.30 -15.97
CA ARG A 170 2.17 6.06 -16.58
C ARG A 170 1.06 5.37 -17.38
N LYS A 171 1.41 4.90 -18.58
CA LYS A 171 0.54 4.20 -19.52
C LYS A 171 1.03 2.77 -19.76
#